data_f91aeede15260f2bf5fc62b11eaecc40
#
_entry.id   f91aeede15260f2bf5fc62b11eaecc40
#
_cell.length_a   1.000
_cell.length_b   1.000
_cell.length_c   1.000
_cell.angle_alpha   90.00
_cell.angle_beta   90.00
_cell.angle_gamma   90.00
#
_symmetry.space_group_name_H-M   'P 1'
#
loop_
_entity.id
_entity.type
_entity.pdbx_description
1 polymer ?
#
loop_
_entity_poly.entity_id
_entity_poly.type
_entity_poly.pdbx_seq_one_letter_code
_entity_poly.pdbx_strand_id
1 'polypeptide(L)'
;MNQMTHKERVIAAVNKQDVDRVPLSIWYHMPHKDQDPISLAEEMIRVAKKYDFDFIKMCPYGNYVATDYGLSCDFFCTPTQPVKERFFRDLTAEEWENLPVFPAIYGTYGKTLQIAVETRRLLKQERDPQMQELPILQTIFNPLTVAAKLVGMENLNKAIKTCPESVKKGLEAITQTQINFINANIEAGVDGFFYASQTCREGAVSREVHAEFAEPYDIRVAQAYEGK
;
A
#
# COMPACT_ATOMS: atom_id res chain seq x y z
N MET A 1 -20.52 25.27 -15.38
CA MET A 1 -19.74 25.07 -14.13
C MET A 1 -18.33 25.58 -14.38
N ASN A 2 -17.73 26.28 -13.43
CA ASN A 2 -16.32 26.66 -13.56
C ASN A 2 -15.46 25.38 -13.52
N GLN A 3 -14.35 25.37 -14.26
CA GLN A 3 -13.42 24.26 -14.25
C GLN A 3 -12.75 24.14 -12.87
N MET A 4 -12.83 22.98 -12.25
CA MET A 4 -12.18 22.68 -10.96
C MET A 4 -10.71 22.31 -11.18
N THR A 5 -9.87 22.64 -10.22
CA THR A 5 -8.52 22.07 -10.13
C THR A 5 -8.59 20.57 -9.81
N HIS A 6 -7.49 19.83 -10.03
CA HIS A 6 -7.42 18.41 -9.68
C HIS A 6 -7.78 18.15 -8.23
N LYS A 7 -7.19 18.92 -7.30
CA LYS A 7 -7.42 18.78 -5.85
C LYS A 7 -8.86 19.11 -5.46
N GLU A 8 -9.42 20.23 -5.96
CA GLU A 8 -10.81 20.59 -5.68
C GLU A 8 -11.78 19.50 -6.12
N ARG A 9 -11.56 18.94 -7.32
CA ARG A 9 -12.39 17.85 -7.88
C ARG A 9 -12.35 16.59 -7.02
N VAL A 10 -11.16 16.17 -6.58
CA VAL A 10 -11.01 15.00 -5.69
C VAL A 10 -11.70 15.25 -4.36
N ILE A 11 -11.47 16.41 -3.73
CA ILE A 11 -12.09 16.77 -2.44
C ILE A 11 -13.61 16.83 -2.56
N ALA A 12 -14.14 17.49 -3.60
CA ALA A 12 -15.58 17.56 -3.83
C ALA A 12 -16.21 16.17 -4.02
N ALA A 13 -15.57 15.30 -4.80
CA ALA A 13 -16.05 13.93 -5.02
C ALA A 13 -16.06 13.11 -3.71
N VAL A 14 -15.01 13.19 -2.90
CA VAL A 14 -14.93 12.51 -1.59
C VAL A 14 -16.03 12.99 -0.65
N ASN A 15 -16.34 14.29 -0.70
CA ASN A 15 -17.41 14.92 0.10
C ASN A 15 -18.81 14.78 -0.52
N LYS A 16 -18.97 13.99 -1.59
CA LYS A 16 -20.26 13.78 -2.29
C LYS A 16 -20.88 15.09 -2.81
N GLN A 17 -20.04 16.03 -3.20
CA GLN A 17 -20.43 17.30 -3.81
C GLN A 17 -20.39 17.20 -5.34
N ASP A 18 -21.04 18.14 -6.02
CA ASP A 18 -21.02 18.21 -7.47
C ASP A 18 -19.60 18.46 -7.99
N VAL A 19 -19.23 17.79 -9.07
CA VAL A 19 -17.96 17.93 -9.74
C VAL A 19 -18.16 18.28 -11.23
N ASP A 20 -17.20 18.97 -11.80
CA ASP A 20 -17.23 19.33 -13.24
C ASP A 20 -17.03 18.07 -14.13
N ARG A 21 -16.28 17.09 -13.68
CA ARG A 21 -16.14 15.73 -14.24
C ARG A 21 -15.75 14.73 -13.15
N VAL A 22 -15.89 13.44 -13.42
CA VAL A 22 -15.42 12.39 -12.51
C VAL A 22 -13.89 12.48 -12.36
N PRO A 23 -13.36 12.53 -11.12
CA PRO A 23 -11.92 12.46 -10.91
C PRO A 23 -11.35 11.13 -11.40
N LEU A 24 -10.26 11.19 -12.13
CA LEU A 24 -9.64 10.04 -12.79
C LEU A 24 -8.18 9.86 -12.37
N SER A 25 -7.81 8.63 -12.06
CA SER A 25 -6.43 8.17 -12.02
C SER A 25 -6.35 6.72 -12.48
N ILE A 26 -5.27 6.37 -13.16
CA ILE A 26 -4.98 4.99 -13.56
C ILE A 26 -3.60 4.63 -12.99
N TRP A 27 -3.48 3.43 -12.49
CA TRP A 27 -2.22 2.92 -11.97
C TRP A 27 -1.82 1.61 -12.67
N TYR A 28 -0.55 1.39 -12.78
CA TYR A 28 0.05 0.13 -13.22
C TYR A 28 1.43 -0.05 -12.59
N HIS A 29 1.88 -1.28 -12.50
CA HIS A 29 3.23 -1.54 -12.03
C HIS A 29 4.27 -1.13 -13.07
N MET A 30 5.36 -0.57 -12.59
CA MET A 30 6.51 -0.13 -13.40
C MET A 30 7.78 -0.90 -12.97
N PRO A 31 7.89 -2.22 -13.27
CA PRO A 31 8.93 -3.07 -12.70
C PRO A 31 10.37 -2.62 -13.00
N HIS A 32 10.54 -1.87 -14.09
CA HIS A 32 11.85 -1.30 -14.45
C HIS A 32 12.20 -0.03 -13.65
N LYS A 33 11.29 0.46 -12.81
CA LYS A 33 11.43 1.69 -12.01
C LYS A 33 11.21 1.45 -10.51
N ASP A 34 10.47 0.41 -10.13
CA ASP A 34 9.96 0.22 -8.77
C ASP A 34 11.03 -0.15 -7.73
N GLN A 35 12.26 -0.40 -8.15
CA GLN A 35 13.39 -0.65 -7.25
C GLN A 35 14.17 0.62 -6.88
N ASP A 36 13.94 1.72 -7.60
CA ASP A 36 14.54 3.03 -7.33
C ASP A 36 13.45 4.07 -7.00
N PRO A 37 13.40 4.59 -5.76
CA PRO A 37 12.35 5.51 -5.32
C PRO A 37 12.23 6.78 -6.16
N ILE A 38 13.37 7.34 -6.60
CA ILE A 38 13.37 8.58 -7.41
C ILE A 38 12.83 8.29 -8.80
N SER A 39 13.35 7.25 -9.45
CA SER A 39 12.90 6.85 -10.80
C SER A 39 11.41 6.54 -10.85
N LEU A 40 10.86 5.89 -9.80
CA LEU A 40 9.44 5.59 -9.72
C LEU A 40 8.61 6.87 -9.51
N ALA A 41 9.05 7.77 -8.63
CA ALA A 41 8.37 9.03 -8.38
C ALA A 41 8.31 9.90 -9.66
N GLU A 42 9.43 10.04 -10.37
CA GLU A 42 9.51 10.77 -11.65
C GLU A 42 8.55 10.19 -12.69
N GLU A 43 8.53 8.87 -12.83
CA GLU A 43 7.69 8.21 -13.82
C GLU A 43 6.20 8.33 -13.49
N MET A 44 5.79 8.20 -12.23
CA MET A 44 4.40 8.42 -11.81
C MET A 44 3.94 9.86 -12.11
N ILE A 45 4.77 10.86 -11.82
CA ILE A 45 4.47 12.26 -12.13
C ILE A 45 4.38 12.47 -13.65
N ARG A 46 5.32 11.92 -14.42
CA ARG A 46 5.31 12.00 -15.89
C ARG A 46 4.02 11.44 -16.48
N VAL A 47 3.56 10.29 -15.97
CA VAL A 47 2.32 9.64 -16.41
C VAL A 47 1.10 10.47 -15.99
N ALA A 48 1.05 10.97 -14.76
CA ALA A 48 -0.03 11.83 -14.29
C ALA A 48 -0.18 13.09 -15.16
N LYS A 49 0.93 13.75 -15.50
CA LYS A 49 0.93 14.91 -16.42
C LYS A 49 0.47 14.54 -17.82
N LYS A 50 0.96 13.40 -18.34
CA LYS A 50 0.63 12.98 -19.73
C LYS A 50 -0.86 12.71 -19.91
N TYR A 51 -1.54 12.20 -18.91
CA TYR A 51 -2.93 11.76 -19.01
C TYR A 51 -3.90 12.59 -18.17
N ASP A 52 -3.44 13.72 -17.65
CA ASP A 52 -4.25 14.66 -16.86
C ASP A 52 -4.96 14.00 -15.67
N PHE A 53 -4.20 13.25 -14.87
CA PHE A 53 -4.75 12.57 -13.70
C PHE A 53 -5.09 13.55 -12.57
N ASP A 54 -6.17 13.26 -11.87
CA ASP A 54 -6.62 14.08 -10.74
C ASP A 54 -5.90 13.73 -9.42
N PHE A 55 -5.23 12.59 -9.36
CA PHE A 55 -4.39 12.18 -8.24
C PHE A 55 -3.40 11.09 -8.68
N ILE A 56 -2.33 10.93 -7.91
CA ILE A 56 -1.41 9.82 -8.09
C ILE A 56 -1.72 8.74 -7.05
N LYS A 57 -2.17 7.56 -7.49
CA LYS A 57 -2.12 6.36 -6.67
C LYS A 57 -0.73 5.77 -6.79
N MET A 58 0.04 5.82 -5.71
CA MET A 58 1.41 5.30 -5.68
C MET A 58 1.40 3.78 -5.83
N CYS A 59 2.23 3.28 -6.75
CA CYS A 59 2.25 1.88 -7.13
C CYS A 59 3.66 1.28 -7.00
N PRO A 60 4.17 1.08 -5.76
CA PRO A 60 5.36 0.26 -5.53
C PRO A 60 5.09 -1.19 -5.94
N TYR A 61 6.14 -2.03 -6.01
CA TYR A 61 5.88 -3.46 -6.21
C TYR A 61 5.05 -4.04 -5.06
N GLY A 62 4.05 -4.87 -5.41
CA GLY A 62 2.99 -5.24 -4.46
C GLY A 62 3.42 -6.11 -3.27
N ASN A 63 4.64 -6.66 -3.28
CA ASN A 63 5.18 -7.53 -2.24
C ASN A 63 6.10 -6.82 -1.23
N TYR A 64 6.26 -5.49 -1.35
CA TYR A 64 7.10 -4.71 -0.44
C TYR A 64 6.73 -4.93 1.03
N VAL A 65 5.47 -5.14 1.32
CA VAL A 65 4.94 -5.34 2.68
C VAL A 65 5.34 -6.67 3.33
N ALA A 66 5.76 -7.66 2.54
CA ALA A 66 6.13 -8.99 3.02
C ALA A 66 7.63 -9.29 2.89
N THR A 67 8.36 -8.52 2.09
CA THR A 67 9.78 -8.75 1.81
C THR A 67 10.61 -8.62 3.07
N ASP A 68 10.36 -7.63 3.92
CA ASP A 68 11.11 -7.43 5.16
C ASP A 68 10.84 -8.53 6.20
N TYR A 69 9.71 -9.24 6.08
CA TYR A 69 9.39 -10.44 6.86
C TYR A 69 10.01 -11.72 6.30
N GLY A 70 10.75 -11.62 5.18
CA GLY A 70 11.50 -12.73 4.59
C GLY A 70 10.88 -13.37 3.37
N LEU A 71 9.85 -12.75 2.75
CA LEU A 71 9.40 -13.17 1.43
C LEU A 71 10.53 -12.96 0.41
N SER A 72 10.87 -14.02 -0.34
CA SER A 72 11.85 -13.96 -1.41
C SER A 72 11.18 -13.63 -2.74
N CYS A 73 11.69 -12.63 -3.46
CA CYS A 73 11.17 -12.18 -4.73
C CYS A 73 12.23 -12.16 -5.84
N ASP A 74 11.80 -12.40 -7.07
CA ASP A 74 12.58 -12.19 -8.29
C ASP A 74 12.18 -10.86 -8.94
N PHE A 75 13.17 -10.02 -9.21
CA PHE A 75 13.03 -8.73 -9.86
C PHE A 75 13.59 -8.80 -11.29
N PHE A 76 12.81 -8.40 -12.28
CA PHE A 76 13.18 -8.57 -13.69
C PHE A 76 13.58 -7.27 -14.38
N CYS A 77 13.33 -6.12 -13.79
CA CYS A 77 13.71 -4.81 -14.32
C CYS A 77 13.27 -4.53 -15.77
N THR A 78 12.17 -5.14 -16.21
CA THR A 78 11.58 -4.92 -17.53
C THR A 78 10.28 -4.11 -17.41
N PRO A 79 9.83 -3.41 -18.46
CA PRO A 79 8.61 -2.61 -18.38
C PRO A 79 7.33 -3.39 -18.08
N THR A 80 7.29 -4.68 -18.40
CA THR A 80 6.06 -5.48 -18.41
C THR A 80 6.06 -6.70 -17.50
N GLN A 81 7.23 -7.11 -17.02
CA GLN A 81 7.34 -8.31 -16.20
C GLN A 81 7.34 -7.94 -14.71
N PRO A 82 6.23 -8.20 -13.98
CA PRO A 82 6.13 -7.87 -12.57
C PRO A 82 7.06 -8.72 -11.72
N VAL A 83 7.35 -8.22 -10.52
CA VAL A 83 8.01 -8.98 -9.46
C VAL A 83 7.22 -10.28 -9.18
N LYS A 84 7.94 -11.39 -9.04
CA LYS A 84 7.36 -12.70 -8.71
C LYS A 84 7.88 -13.20 -7.37
N GLU A 85 7.00 -13.83 -6.62
CA GLU A 85 7.37 -14.59 -5.44
C GLU A 85 8.23 -15.79 -5.86
N ARG A 86 9.38 -15.96 -5.22
CA ARG A 86 10.27 -17.12 -5.42
C ARG A 86 9.95 -18.19 -4.39
N PHE A 87 9.94 -17.80 -3.11
CA PHE A 87 9.63 -18.69 -2.00
C PHE A 87 8.75 -17.98 -0.99
N PHE A 88 7.64 -18.62 -0.65
CA PHE A 88 6.86 -18.27 0.53
C PHE A 88 7.52 -18.84 1.77
N ARG A 89 7.33 -18.14 2.90
CA ARG A 89 7.73 -18.66 4.21
C ARG A 89 6.72 -19.75 4.65
N ASP A 90 7.22 -20.82 5.31
CA ASP A 90 6.38 -21.74 6.08
C ASP A 90 6.73 -21.51 7.56
N LEU A 91 5.94 -20.67 8.23
CA LEU A 91 6.23 -20.22 9.58
C LEU A 91 5.70 -21.24 10.61
N THR A 92 6.56 -21.61 11.55
CA THR A 92 6.17 -22.31 12.77
C THR A 92 5.32 -21.41 13.68
N ALA A 93 4.64 -22.00 14.69
CA ALA A 93 3.90 -21.21 15.68
C ALA A 93 4.81 -20.18 16.38
N GLU A 94 6.02 -20.58 16.77
CA GLU A 94 7.01 -19.70 17.41
C GLU A 94 7.44 -18.55 16.48
N GLU A 95 7.66 -18.80 15.18
CA GLU A 95 8.02 -17.76 14.23
C GLU A 95 6.87 -16.75 14.02
N TRP A 96 5.61 -17.21 14.00
CA TRP A 96 4.45 -16.32 13.96
C TRP A 96 4.41 -15.40 15.19
N GLU A 97 4.63 -15.93 16.38
CA GLU A 97 4.61 -15.17 17.63
C GLU A 97 5.75 -14.14 17.74
N ASN A 98 6.87 -14.41 17.05
CA ASN A 98 8.07 -13.58 17.08
C ASN A 98 8.28 -12.72 15.81
N LEU A 99 7.24 -12.53 14.98
CA LEU A 99 7.33 -11.60 13.88
C LEU A 99 7.67 -10.19 14.40
N PRO A 100 8.67 -9.50 13.81
CA PRO A 100 9.09 -8.21 14.30
C PRO A 100 8.08 -7.10 13.93
N VAL A 101 8.03 -6.06 14.76
CA VAL A 101 7.43 -4.78 14.40
C VAL A 101 8.52 -3.90 13.78
N PHE A 102 8.33 -3.51 12.53
CA PHE A 102 9.29 -2.65 11.83
C PHE A 102 8.97 -1.17 12.00
N PRO A 103 9.98 -0.31 12.20
CA PRO A 103 9.83 1.13 12.01
C PRO A 103 9.63 1.45 10.53
N ALA A 104 8.93 2.55 10.23
CA ALA A 104 8.56 2.94 8.86
C ALA A 104 9.75 3.13 7.90
N ILE A 105 10.94 3.43 8.43
CA ILE A 105 12.16 3.64 7.66
C ILE A 105 12.95 2.35 7.37
N TYR A 106 12.47 1.20 7.85
CA TYR A 106 13.18 -0.07 7.69
C TYR A 106 12.96 -0.68 6.30
N GLY A 107 14.03 -1.22 5.71
CA GLY A 107 14.00 -2.07 4.55
C GLY A 107 13.16 -1.57 3.38
N THR A 108 12.23 -2.39 2.91
CA THR A 108 11.33 -2.08 1.79
C THR A 108 10.22 -1.12 2.17
N TYR A 109 9.80 -1.08 3.44
CA TYR A 109 8.92 -0.04 3.96
C TYR A 109 9.58 1.34 3.84
N GLY A 110 10.86 1.46 4.23
CA GLY A 110 11.63 2.68 4.12
C GLY A 110 11.82 3.14 2.67
N LYS A 111 12.10 2.22 1.74
CA LYS A 111 12.15 2.54 0.31
C LYS A 111 10.79 3.04 -0.21
N THR A 112 9.71 2.41 0.22
CA THR A 112 8.36 2.79 -0.21
C THR A 112 7.95 4.15 0.36
N LEU A 113 8.32 4.44 1.61
CA LEU A 113 8.15 5.77 2.20
C LEU A 113 8.97 6.84 1.43
N GLN A 114 10.19 6.52 1.02
CA GLN A 114 11.01 7.42 0.22
C GLN A 114 10.34 7.76 -1.12
N ILE A 115 9.60 6.84 -1.75
CA ILE A 115 8.83 7.16 -2.96
C ILE A 115 7.81 8.28 -2.68
N ALA A 116 7.11 8.24 -1.52
CA ALA A 116 6.16 9.29 -1.13
C ALA A 116 6.86 10.64 -0.93
N VAL A 117 7.96 10.65 -0.19
CA VAL A 117 8.79 11.85 0.06
C VAL A 117 9.25 12.47 -1.27
N GLU A 118 9.82 11.65 -2.16
CA GLU A 118 10.33 12.13 -3.45
C GLU A 118 9.19 12.61 -4.38
N THR A 119 8.07 11.89 -4.42
CA THR A 119 6.90 12.32 -5.20
C THR A 119 6.44 13.70 -4.74
N ARG A 120 6.26 13.92 -3.44
CA ARG A 120 5.85 15.22 -2.91
C ARG A 120 6.88 16.31 -3.17
N ARG A 121 8.17 16.01 -2.99
CA ARG A 121 9.27 16.94 -3.27
C ARG A 121 9.28 17.39 -4.73
N LEU A 122 9.16 16.45 -5.67
CA LEU A 122 9.16 16.71 -7.11
C LEU A 122 7.92 17.50 -7.54
N LEU A 123 6.72 17.14 -7.04
CA LEU A 123 5.50 17.88 -7.32
C LEU A 123 5.62 19.35 -6.90
N LYS A 124 6.19 19.64 -5.71
CA LYS A 124 6.41 21.03 -5.27
C LYS A 124 7.36 21.83 -6.17
N GLN A 125 8.16 21.19 -7.00
CA GLN A 125 9.07 21.82 -7.95
C GLN A 125 8.45 22.01 -9.35
N GLU A 126 7.24 21.51 -9.57
CA GLU A 126 6.55 21.68 -10.83
C GLU A 126 6.21 23.16 -11.09
N ARG A 127 6.16 23.56 -12.38
CA ARG A 127 5.79 24.93 -12.75
C ARG A 127 4.29 25.20 -12.70
N ASP A 128 3.50 24.14 -12.87
CA ASP A 128 2.05 24.21 -12.84
C ASP A 128 1.57 24.13 -11.38
N PRO A 129 0.89 25.15 -10.86
CA PRO A 129 0.36 25.14 -9.49
C PRO A 129 -0.61 23.98 -9.21
N GLN A 130 -1.36 23.50 -10.22
CA GLN A 130 -2.26 22.37 -10.05
C GLN A 130 -1.46 21.06 -9.80
N MET A 131 -0.31 20.92 -10.47
CA MET A 131 0.59 19.79 -10.23
C MET A 131 1.26 19.86 -8.84
N GLN A 132 1.59 21.06 -8.35
CA GLN A 132 2.15 21.22 -7.00
C GLN A 132 1.21 20.69 -5.91
N GLU A 133 -0.08 20.87 -6.12
CA GLU A 133 -1.15 20.47 -5.19
C GLU A 133 -1.80 19.12 -5.55
N LEU A 134 -1.26 18.40 -6.54
CA LEU A 134 -1.82 17.12 -6.97
C LEU A 134 -1.87 16.12 -5.79
N PRO A 135 -3.05 15.58 -5.45
CA PRO A 135 -3.17 14.61 -4.37
C PRO A 135 -2.37 13.32 -4.64
N ILE A 136 -1.75 12.77 -3.60
CA ILE A 136 -1.07 11.48 -3.66
C ILE A 136 -1.68 10.51 -2.65
N LEU A 137 -1.97 9.29 -3.11
CA LEU A 137 -2.51 8.21 -2.30
C LEU A 137 -1.48 7.09 -2.19
N GLN A 138 -1.07 6.75 -0.95
CA GLN A 138 -0.19 5.61 -0.72
C GLN A 138 -0.98 4.31 -0.77
N THR A 139 -0.43 3.30 -1.43
CA THR A 139 -0.98 1.94 -1.39
C THR A 139 -0.52 1.25 -0.11
N ILE A 140 -1.48 0.78 0.68
CA ILE A 140 -1.27 -0.05 1.88
C ILE A 140 -2.11 -1.32 1.77
N PHE A 141 -1.75 -2.36 2.53
CA PHE A 141 -2.46 -3.64 2.50
C PHE A 141 -3.02 -3.97 3.87
N ASN A 142 -4.14 -4.69 3.90
CA ASN A 142 -4.64 -5.19 5.17
C ASN A 142 -3.70 -6.26 5.76
N PRO A 143 -3.63 -6.39 7.09
CA PRO A 143 -2.68 -7.29 7.76
C PRO A 143 -2.80 -8.76 7.31
N LEU A 144 -4.03 -9.26 7.11
CA LEU A 144 -4.22 -10.64 6.63
C LEU A 144 -3.70 -10.82 5.19
N THR A 145 -3.81 -9.80 4.32
CA THR A 145 -3.18 -9.83 2.99
C THR A 145 -1.65 -9.84 3.09
N VAL A 146 -1.06 -9.10 4.01
CA VAL A 146 0.40 -9.15 4.25
C VAL A 146 0.82 -10.55 4.67
N ALA A 147 0.12 -11.16 5.62
CA ALA A 147 0.33 -12.54 6.04
C ALA A 147 0.19 -13.52 4.86
N ALA A 148 -0.85 -13.38 4.04
CA ALA A 148 -1.06 -14.21 2.84
C ALA A 148 0.07 -14.04 1.81
N LYS A 149 0.61 -12.82 1.64
CA LYS A 149 1.77 -12.58 0.78
C LYS A 149 3.04 -13.22 1.31
N LEU A 150 3.22 -13.24 2.62
CA LEU A 150 4.41 -13.81 3.28
C LEU A 150 4.47 -15.33 3.15
N VAL A 151 3.38 -16.01 3.47
CA VAL A 151 3.36 -17.48 3.59
C VAL A 151 2.60 -18.19 2.46
N GLY A 152 1.89 -17.47 1.60
CA GLY A 152 0.95 -18.03 0.63
C GLY A 152 -0.39 -18.41 1.27
N MET A 153 -1.46 -18.42 0.46
CA MET A 153 -2.82 -18.69 0.98
C MET A 153 -2.99 -20.10 1.59
N GLU A 154 -2.32 -21.09 1.02
CA GLU A 154 -2.40 -22.46 1.51
C GLU A 154 -1.80 -22.59 2.91
N ASN A 155 -0.57 -22.08 3.11
CA ASN A 155 0.11 -22.09 4.39
C ASN A 155 -0.61 -21.21 5.42
N LEU A 156 -1.17 -20.06 5.01
CA LEU A 156 -1.98 -19.23 5.89
C LEU A 156 -3.21 -19.98 6.40
N ASN A 157 -3.98 -20.60 5.51
CA ASN A 157 -5.16 -21.37 5.88
C ASN A 157 -4.82 -22.59 6.80
N LYS A 158 -3.65 -23.22 6.58
CA LYS A 158 -3.14 -24.28 7.44
C LYS A 158 -2.80 -23.70 8.83
N ALA A 159 -2.04 -22.61 8.90
CA ALA A 159 -1.63 -21.98 10.16
C ALA A 159 -2.83 -21.50 10.98
N ILE A 160 -3.84 -20.88 10.36
CA ILE A 160 -5.09 -20.47 11.04
C ILE A 160 -5.79 -21.65 11.70
N LYS A 161 -5.75 -22.85 11.11
CA LYS A 161 -6.36 -24.06 11.68
C LYS A 161 -5.52 -24.72 12.76
N THR A 162 -4.19 -24.67 12.66
CA THR A 162 -3.28 -25.42 13.54
C THR A 162 -2.71 -24.61 14.69
N CYS A 163 -2.52 -23.29 14.51
CA CYS A 163 -1.96 -22.40 15.54
C CYS A 163 -2.60 -20.98 15.46
N PRO A 164 -3.94 -20.86 15.62
CA PRO A 164 -4.67 -19.61 15.43
C PRO A 164 -4.15 -18.48 16.31
N GLU A 165 -3.84 -18.75 17.58
CA GLU A 165 -3.36 -17.72 18.51
C GLU A 165 -1.97 -17.18 18.14
N SER A 166 -1.10 -18.04 17.61
CA SER A 166 0.22 -17.61 17.12
C SER A 166 0.08 -16.73 15.87
N VAL A 167 -0.83 -17.09 14.95
CA VAL A 167 -1.16 -16.25 13.78
C VAL A 167 -1.68 -14.89 14.22
N LYS A 168 -2.57 -14.82 15.22
CA LYS A 168 -3.08 -13.55 15.77
C LYS A 168 -1.96 -12.66 16.30
N LYS A 169 -0.99 -13.22 17.03
CA LYS A 169 0.19 -12.47 17.48
C LYS A 169 1.01 -11.91 16.30
N GLY A 170 1.20 -12.72 15.27
CA GLY A 170 1.86 -12.24 14.03
C GLY A 170 1.09 -11.11 13.34
N LEU A 171 -0.23 -11.21 13.28
CA LEU A 171 -1.09 -10.15 12.74
C LEU A 171 -1.01 -8.86 13.57
N GLU A 172 -0.85 -8.95 14.90
CA GLU A 172 -0.57 -7.78 15.76
C GLU A 172 0.71 -7.05 15.35
N ALA A 173 1.82 -7.79 15.15
CA ALA A 173 3.10 -7.21 14.75
C ALA A 173 3.01 -6.56 13.35
N ILE A 174 2.35 -7.22 12.40
CA ILE A 174 2.10 -6.70 11.06
C ILE A 174 1.23 -5.43 11.13
N THR A 175 0.17 -5.43 11.93
CA THR A 175 -0.71 -4.27 12.13
C THR A 175 0.05 -3.07 12.65
N GLN A 176 0.88 -3.26 13.69
CA GLN A 176 1.67 -2.17 14.24
C GLN A 176 2.68 -1.63 13.23
N THR A 177 3.29 -2.50 12.40
CA THR A 177 4.15 -2.08 11.30
C THR A 177 3.40 -1.21 10.28
N GLN A 178 2.17 -1.61 9.90
CA GLN A 178 1.32 -0.82 9.00
C GLN A 178 0.98 0.55 9.61
N ILE A 179 0.65 0.61 10.90
CA ILE A 179 0.37 1.87 11.60
C ILE A 179 1.60 2.78 11.61
N ASN A 180 2.78 2.25 11.91
CA ASN A 180 4.03 3.02 11.85
C ASN A 180 4.26 3.61 10.44
N PHE A 181 4.02 2.81 9.41
CA PHE A 181 4.17 3.21 8.01
C PHE A 181 3.15 4.28 7.61
N ILE A 182 1.88 4.14 8.03
CA ILE A 182 0.83 5.12 7.79
C ILE A 182 1.21 6.48 8.40
N ASN A 183 1.60 6.51 9.66
CA ASN A 183 1.97 7.74 10.34
C ASN A 183 3.13 8.47 9.63
N ALA A 184 4.16 7.73 9.23
CA ALA A 184 5.29 8.32 8.50
C ALA A 184 4.88 8.84 7.11
N ASN A 185 3.95 8.19 6.41
CA ASN A 185 3.43 8.68 5.13
C ASN A 185 2.60 9.96 5.29
N ILE A 186 1.82 10.07 6.36
CA ILE A 186 1.09 11.31 6.71
C ILE A 186 2.09 12.46 6.92
N GLU A 187 3.15 12.23 7.70
CA GLU A 187 4.22 13.21 7.91
C GLU A 187 4.95 13.58 6.61
N ALA A 188 5.10 12.64 5.68
CA ALA A 188 5.66 12.87 4.35
C ALA A 188 4.73 13.66 3.41
N GLY A 189 3.49 13.94 3.83
CA GLY A 189 2.53 14.74 3.06
C GLY A 189 1.69 13.93 2.06
N VAL A 190 1.42 12.66 2.36
CA VAL A 190 0.44 11.84 1.64
C VAL A 190 -0.97 12.31 1.99
N ASP A 191 -1.84 12.49 0.99
CA ASP A 191 -3.20 13.03 1.16
C ASP A 191 -4.23 11.94 1.50
N GLY A 192 -3.87 10.66 1.33
CA GLY A 192 -4.76 9.56 1.65
C GLY A 192 -4.14 8.20 1.32
N PHE A 193 -4.95 7.14 1.51
CA PHE A 193 -4.49 5.77 1.35
C PHE A 193 -5.41 4.97 0.43
N PHE A 194 -4.80 4.17 -0.45
CA PHE A 194 -5.48 3.10 -1.15
C PHE A 194 -5.30 1.82 -0.33
N TYR A 195 -6.35 1.45 0.41
CA TYR A 195 -6.36 0.26 1.25
C TYR A 195 -6.71 -0.99 0.44
N ALA A 196 -5.73 -1.87 0.22
CA ALA A 196 -5.88 -3.07 -0.59
C ALA A 196 -6.10 -4.30 0.30
N SER A 197 -7.31 -4.89 0.23
CA SER A 197 -7.66 -6.13 0.91
C SER A 197 -7.86 -7.26 -0.10
N GLN A 198 -6.79 -8.00 -0.40
CA GLN A 198 -6.83 -9.09 -1.37
C GLN A 198 -7.48 -10.37 -0.81
N THR A 199 -7.56 -10.49 0.51
CA THR A 199 -8.23 -11.61 1.20
C THR A 199 -9.74 -11.48 1.24
N CYS A 200 -10.32 -10.32 0.91
CA CYS A 200 -11.77 -10.11 0.81
C CYS A 200 -12.39 -10.63 -0.48
N ARG A 201 -11.59 -11.11 -1.45
CA ARG A 201 -12.12 -11.68 -2.69
C ARG A 201 -12.79 -13.03 -2.41
N GLU A 202 -13.81 -13.36 -3.23
CA GLU A 202 -14.49 -14.65 -3.15
C GLU A 202 -13.51 -15.82 -3.22
N GLY A 203 -13.69 -16.79 -2.31
CA GLY A 203 -12.84 -18.00 -2.23
C GLY A 203 -11.47 -17.83 -1.60
N ALA A 204 -11.06 -16.61 -1.20
CA ALA A 204 -9.78 -16.42 -0.51
C ALA A 204 -9.82 -16.95 0.94
N VAL A 205 -10.76 -16.45 1.74
CA VAL A 205 -11.03 -16.92 3.10
C VAL A 205 -12.54 -17.00 3.34
N SER A 206 -12.98 -17.78 4.33
CA SER A 206 -14.39 -17.77 4.73
C SER A 206 -14.78 -16.47 5.45
N ARG A 207 -16.09 -16.21 5.57
CA ARG A 207 -16.58 -15.04 6.31
C ARG A 207 -16.17 -15.06 7.77
N GLU A 208 -16.17 -16.24 8.40
CA GLU A 208 -15.78 -16.45 9.79
C GLU A 208 -14.28 -16.15 9.98
N VAL A 209 -13.43 -16.64 9.10
CA VAL A 209 -11.99 -16.35 9.10
C VAL A 209 -11.74 -14.86 8.89
N HIS A 210 -12.48 -14.21 7.99
CA HIS A 210 -12.35 -12.78 7.78
C HIS A 210 -12.73 -11.98 9.04
N ALA A 211 -13.88 -12.32 9.67
CA ALA A 211 -14.34 -11.65 10.87
C ALA A 211 -13.37 -11.80 12.07
N GLU A 212 -12.66 -12.93 12.14
CA GLU A 212 -11.75 -13.20 13.26
C GLU A 212 -10.30 -12.74 12.99
N PHE A 213 -9.79 -12.90 11.75
CA PHE A 213 -8.37 -12.71 11.42
C PHE A 213 -8.10 -11.48 10.52
N ALA A 214 -9.12 -10.80 10.01
CA ALA A 214 -8.95 -9.57 9.24
C ALA A 214 -9.58 -8.36 9.92
N GLU A 215 -10.88 -8.39 10.15
CA GLU A 215 -11.68 -7.24 10.57
C GLU A 215 -11.14 -6.50 11.82
N PRO A 216 -10.72 -7.15 12.92
CA PRO A 216 -10.20 -6.45 14.10
C PRO A 216 -8.93 -5.65 13.80
N TYR A 217 -8.09 -6.16 12.92
CA TYR A 217 -6.84 -5.53 12.51
C TYR A 217 -7.08 -4.43 11.48
N ASP A 218 -8.01 -4.64 10.54
CA ASP A 218 -8.41 -3.68 9.53
C ASP A 218 -8.98 -2.41 10.16
N ILE A 219 -9.82 -2.54 11.20
CA ILE A 219 -10.38 -1.42 11.95
C ILE A 219 -9.26 -0.57 12.56
N ARG A 220 -8.26 -1.19 13.18
CA ARG A 220 -7.13 -0.49 13.80
C ARG A 220 -6.26 0.23 12.77
N VAL A 221 -6.01 -0.41 11.63
CA VAL A 221 -5.29 0.23 10.52
C VAL A 221 -6.08 1.43 9.99
N ALA A 222 -7.40 1.29 9.79
CA ALA A 222 -8.26 2.37 9.34
C ALA A 222 -8.26 3.56 10.32
N GLN A 223 -8.30 3.31 11.63
CA GLN A 223 -8.25 4.35 12.66
C GLN A 223 -6.93 5.15 12.65
N ALA A 224 -5.82 4.56 12.17
CA ALA A 224 -4.54 5.25 12.11
C ALA A 224 -4.53 6.44 11.12
N TYR A 225 -5.42 6.47 10.14
CA TYR A 225 -5.55 7.58 9.18
C TYR A 225 -6.93 8.28 9.23
N GLU A 226 -7.76 7.96 10.22
CA GLU A 226 -9.06 8.61 10.42
C GLU A 226 -8.87 10.10 10.73
N GLY A 227 -9.61 10.95 10.01
CA GLY A 227 -9.54 12.40 10.18
C GLY A 227 -8.27 13.08 9.64
N LYS A 228 -7.51 12.38 8.80
CA LYS A 228 -6.30 12.90 8.16
C LYS A 228 -6.55 13.24 6.70
#